data_252ad3b8ca9735d58a7f8008a5519697
#
_entry.id   252ad3b8ca9735d58a7f8008a5519697
#
_cell.length_a   1.000
_cell.length_b   1.000
_cell.length_c   1.000
_cell.angle_alpha   90.00
_cell.angle_beta   90.00
_cell.angle_gamma   90.00
#
_symmetry.space_group_name_H-M   'P 1'
#
loop_
_entity.id
_entity.type
_entity.pdbx_description
1 polymer ?
#
loop_
_entity_poly.entity_id
_entity_poly.type
_entity_poly.pdbx_seq_one_letter_code
_entity_poly.pdbx_strand_id
1 'polypeptide(L)'
;TALTESKSYNWLDHISNQIGGRLSGSLEAQKAVEWSKSELDKLGFDKVYLQPVMVPTWVRGPKEFALIETEPGITFNVNITALGGSVATPSVGLKANVIEVFGLEELEALGKEKIDGKIVFFNRPMDPKYISTFTSYGTAVDQRALGALEASKYGAIGVIVRSMTLRVDDYPHTGGLTYGNLPLSKRIPAAAISTKGANKLSDLLKIKPNLKFLFRQQSKTLRDSQSYNVIAEIRGSEFPEEVLLGGGHLD
;
A
#
# COMPACT_ATOMS: atom_id res chain seq x y z
N THR A 1 -14.45 -27.11 -20.82
CA THR A 1 -14.00 -25.86 -21.45
C THR A 1 -13.77 -24.78 -20.39
N ALA A 2 -13.04 -23.71 -20.72
CA ALA A 2 -12.78 -22.61 -19.79
C ALA A 2 -14.04 -21.94 -19.23
N LEU A 3 -15.16 -22.02 -19.94
CA LEU A 3 -16.45 -21.45 -19.49
C LEU A 3 -17.29 -22.39 -18.61
N THR A 4 -17.11 -23.69 -18.76
CA THR A 4 -17.98 -24.69 -18.09
C THR A 4 -17.26 -25.50 -17.02
N GLU A 5 -15.92 -25.60 -17.10
CA GLU A 5 -15.07 -26.43 -16.25
C GLU A 5 -13.92 -25.62 -15.62
N SER A 6 -14.08 -24.29 -15.56
CA SER A 6 -13.05 -23.40 -15.04
C SER A 6 -12.78 -23.66 -13.56
N LYS A 7 -11.51 -23.83 -13.23
CA LYS A 7 -11.04 -23.91 -11.84
C LYS A 7 -10.78 -22.52 -11.22
N SER A 8 -10.85 -21.46 -12.02
CA SER A 8 -10.40 -20.12 -11.62
C SER A 8 -11.14 -19.60 -10.39
N TYR A 9 -12.44 -19.82 -10.30
CA TYR A 9 -13.22 -19.39 -9.14
C TYR A 9 -12.79 -20.12 -7.85
N ASN A 10 -12.65 -21.44 -7.92
CA ASN A 10 -12.23 -22.24 -6.77
C ASN A 10 -10.80 -21.90 -6.33
N TRP A 11 -9.92 -21.62 -7.28
CA TRP A 11 -8.56 -21.16 -7.00
C TRP A 11 -8.55 -19.77 -6.37
N LEU A 12 -9.37 -18.85 -6.88
CA LEU A 12 -9.51 -17.52 -6.30
C LEU A 12 -10.07 -17.60 -4.88
N ASP A 13 -11.08 -18.44 -4.65
CA ASP A 13 -11.65 -18.68 -3.32
C ASP A 13 -10.60 -19.23 -2.35
N HIS A 14 -9.82 -20.22 -2.78
CA HIS A 14 -8.76 -20.81 -1.95
C HIS A 14 -7.69 -19.77 -1.57
N ILE A 15 -7.15 -19.03 -2.57
CA ILE A 15 -6.12 -18.02 -2.33
C ILE A 15 -6.64 -16.91 -1.43
N SER A 16 -7.88 -16.45 -1.65
CA SER A 16 -8.45 -15.30 -0.94
C SER A 16 -8.93 -15.63 0.45
N ASN A 17 -9.60 -16.79 0.63
CA ASN A 17 -10.31 -17.11 1.86
C ASN A 17 -9.62 -18.18 2.72
N GLN A 18 -8.81 -19.06 2.13
CA GLN A 18 -8.08 -20.09 2.89
C GLN A 18 -6.64 -19.65 3.22
N ILE A 19 -5.96 -19.00 2.28
CA ILE A 19 -4.61 -18.47 2.51
C ILE A 19 -4.68 -17.02 3.03
N GLY A 20 -5.47 -16.17 2.40
CA GLY A 20 -5.68 -14.79 2.82
C GLY A 20 -4.61 -13.82 2.31
N GLY A 21 -4.33 -12.76 3.10
CA GLY A 21 -3.38 -11.71 2.75
C GLY A 21 -1.95 -12.24 2.69
N ARG A 22 -1.27 -12.06 1.56
CA ARG A 22 0.01 -12.68 1.21
C ARG A 22 1.06 -11.62 0.91
N LEU A 23 1.46 -10.86 1.92
CA LEU A 23 2.58 -9.93 1.74
C LEU A 23 3.86 -10.70 1.38
N SER A 24 4.63 -10.17 0.45
CA SER A 24 5.91 -10.73 0.05
C SER A 24 6.78 -11.08 1.27
N GLY A 25 7.34 -12.29 1.28
CA GLY A 25 8.13 -12.82 2.39
C GLY A 25 7.34 -13.28 3.62
N SER A 26 6.00 -13.26 3.59
CA SER A 26 5.16 -13.79 4.67
C SER A 26 4.99 -15.31 4.60
N LEU A 27 4.53 -15.89 5.70
CA LEU A 27 4.17 -17.33 5.75
C LEU A 27 3.00 -17.63 4.79
N GLU A 28 2.06 -16.70 4.65
CA GLU A 28 0.93 -16.84 3.73
C GLU A 28 1.39 -16.80 2.27
N ALA A 29 2.38 -15.98 1.91
CA ALA A 29 3.00 -16.00 0.59
C ALA A 29 3.69 -17.34 0.31
N GLN A 30 4.39 -17.91 1.30
CA GLN A 30 5.00 -19.23 1.17
C GLN A 30 3.95 -20.34 0.95
N LYS A 31 2.84 -20.33 1.72
CA LYS A 31 1.72 -21.27 1.52
C LYS A 31 1.13 -21.14 0.11
N ALA A 32 1.01 -19.92 -0.42
CA ALA A 32 0.51 -19.70 -1.76
C ALA A 32 1.45 -20.28 -2.83
N VAL A 33 2.76 -20.11 -2.66
CA VAL A 33 3.78 -20.73 -3.53
C VAL A 33 3.64 -22.25 -3.55
N GLU A 34 3.58 -22.89 -2.38
CA GLU A 34 3.47 -24.35 -2.24
C GLU A 34 2.17 -24.87 -2.85
N TRP A 35 1.06 -24.21 -2.54
CA TRP A 35 -0.25 -24.55 -3.11
C TRP A 35 -0.28 -24.38 -4.62
N SER A 36 0.21 -23.27 -5.16
CA SER A 36 0.22 -23.01 -6.59
C SER A 36 1.04 -24.05 -7.34
N LYS A 37 2.22 -24.40 -6.80
CA LYS A 37 3.03 -25.48 -7.38
C LYS A 37 2.25 -26.80 -7.41
N SER A 38 1.62 -27.17 -6.30
CA SER A 38 0.81 -28.40 -6.21
C SER A 38 -0.37 -28.42 -7.19
N GLU A 39 -1.01 -27.28 -7.43
CA GLU A 39 -2.10 -27.18 -8.41
C GLU A 39 -1.58 -27.29 -9.85
N LEU A 40 -0.46 -26.63 -10.17
CA LEU A 40 0.14 -26.70 -11.51
C LEU A 40 0.68 -28.09 -11.84
N ASP A 41 1.25 -28.83 -10.86
CA ASP A 41 1.70 -30.21 -11.03
C ASP A 41 0.56 -31.16 -11.50
N LYS A 42 -0.72 -30.81 -11.24
CA LYS A 42 -1.91 -31.60 -11.62
C LYS A 42 -2.43 -31.29 -13.04
N LEU A 43 -1.87 -30.29 -13.72
CA LEU A 43 -2.42 -29.79 -14.99
C LEU A 43 -1.74 -30.38 -16.24
N GLY A 44 -0.73 -31.25 -16.08
CA GLY A 44 -0.06 -31.88 -17.21
C GLY A 44 0.92 -30.99 -17.97
N PHE A 45 1.52 -30.01 -17.31
CA PHE A 45 2.66 -29.27 -17.83
C PHE A 45 3.89 -30.17 -17.97
N ASP A 46 4.73 -29.89 -18.96
CA ASP A 46 5.97 -30.65 -19.16
C ASP A 46 6.96 -30.47 -18.01
N LYS A 47 6.93 -29.29 -17.38
CA LYS A 47 7.77 -28.99 -16.24
C LYS A 47 7.10 -27.99 -15.31
N VAL A 48 7.14 -28.25 -13.99
CA VAL A 48 6.73 -27.31 -12.96
C VAL A 48 7.83 -27.19 -11.91
N TYR A 49 8.31 -25.96 -11.66
CA TYR A 49 9.41 -25.74 -10.74
C TYR A 49 9.30 -24.43 -9.98
N LEU A 50 10.09 -24.31 -8.92
CA LEU A 50 10.24 -23.12 -8.12
C LEU A 50 11.56 -22.42 -8.50
N GLN A 51 11.46 -21.18 -8.94
CA GLN A 51 12.61 -20.33 -9.18
C GLN A 51 12.87 -19.47 -7.93
N PRO A 52 13.99 -19.65 -7.22
CA PRO A 52 14.27 -18.93 -6.00
C PRO A 52 14.50 -17.43 -6.27
N VAL A 53 13.97 -16.59 -5.39
CA VAL A 53 14.15 -15.15 -5.41
C VAL A 53 14.23 -14.62 -3.99
N MET A 54 15.11 -13.63 -3.73
CA MET A 54 15.12 -12.90 -2.47
C MET A 54 14.13 -11.74 -2.55
N VAL A 55 13.26 -11.64 -1.56
CA VAL A 55 12.20 -10.62 -1.53
C VAL A 55 12.27 -9.79 -0.25
N PRO A 56 11.97 -8.48 -0.35
CA PRO A 56 11.81 -7.64 0.84
C PRO A 56 10.70 -8.19 1.73
N THR A 57 10.96 -8.23 3.03
CA THR A 57 9.97 -8.66 4.02
C THR A 57 9.55 -7.50 4.89
N TRP A 58 8.27 -7.15 4.82
CA TRP A 58 7.67 -6.11 5.62
C TRP A 58 6.42 -6.64 6.34
N VAL A 59 6.31 -6.31 7.63
CA VAL A 59 5.19 -6.73 8.48
C VAL A 59 4.40 -5.51 8.89
N ARG A 60 3.09 -5.53 8.67
CA ARG A 60 2.19 -4.43 9.03
C ARG A 60 2.09 -4.22 10.53
N GLY A 61 2.08 -5.29 11.31
CA GLY A 61 1.87 -5.26 12.75
C GLY A 61 0.38 -5.23 13.15
N PRO A 62 0.08 -4.89 14.40
CA PRO A 62 -1.29 -4.78 14.91
C PRO A 62 -2.09 -3.71 14.17
N LYS A 63 -3.43 -3.81 14.27
CA LYS A 63 -4.35 -2.84 13.66
C LYS A 63 -3.97 -1.41 14.04
N GLU A 64 -3.92 -0.56 13.04
CA GLU A 64 -3.63 0.86 13.17
C GLU A 64 -4.76 1.60 13.89
N PHE A 65 -4.39 2.71 14.49
CA PHE A 65 -5.32 3.59 15.18
C PHE A 65 -5.08 5.04 14.79
N ALA A 66 -6.14 5.81 14.53
CA ALA A 66 -6.01 7.25 14.29
C ALA A 66 -7.22 8.05 14.77
N LEU A 67 -6.95 9.28 15.16
CA LEU A 67 -7.99 10.26 15.50
C LEU A 67 -7.59 11.69 15.08
N ILE A 68 -8.59 12.48 14.78
CA ILE A 68 -8.51 13.93 14.58
C ILE A 68 -8.87 14.58 15.90
N GLU A 69 -8.05 15.48 16.42
CA GLU A 69 -8.31 16.28 17.61
C GLU A 69 -8.49 17.74 17.21
N THR A 70 -9.69 18.24 17.30
CA THR A 70 -10.03 19.62 16.95
C THR A 70 -9.80 20.60 18.09
N GLU A 71 -9.99 20.13 19.32
CA GLU A 71 -9.73 20.84 20.58
C GLU A 71 -9.30 19.82 21.64
N PRO A 72 -8.64 20.23 22.73
CA PRO A 72 -8.25 19.30 23.80
C PRO A 72 -9.45 18.47 24.28
N GLY A 73 -9.36 17.15 24.09
CA GLY A 73 -10.41 16.19 24.46
C GLY A 73 -11.55 16.01 23.47
N ILE A 74 -11.64 16.82 22.39
CA ILE A 74 -12.64 16.64 21.34
C ILE A 74 -12.00 15.90 20.16
N THR A 75 -12.32 14.62 20.02
CA THR A 75 -11.69 13.72 19.05
C THR A 75 -12.69 13.01 18.16
N PHE A 76 -12.23 12.65 16.95
CA PHE A 76 -12.98 11.87 15.96
C PHE A 76 -12.11 10.73 15.46
N ASN A 77 -12.55 9.50 15.63
CA ASN A 77 -11.88 8.34 15.05
C ASN A 77 -11.97 8.36 13.53
N VAL A 78 -10.89 7.96 12.87
CA VAL A 78 -10.83 7.76 11.43
C VAL A 78 -10.08 6.47 11.13
N ASN A 79 -10.49 5.78 10.07
CA ASN A 79 -9.84 4.55 9.66
C ASN A 79 -8.62 4.85 8.80
N ILE A 80 -7.50 4.27 9.19
CA ILE A 80 -6.24 4.31 8.44
C ILE A 80 -5.68 2.90 8.25
N THR A 81 -4.77 2.78 7.29
CA THR A 81 -3.96 1.57 7.09
C THR A 81 -2.56 1.97 6.68
N ALA A 82 -1.53 1.43 7.35
CA ALA A 82 -0.14 1.75 7.02
C ALA A 82 0.18 1.47 5.55
N LEU A 83 0.92 2.36 4.90
CA LEU A 83 1.44 2.11 3.56
C LEU A 83 2.51 1.01 3.60
N GLY A 84 2.51 0.13 2.59
CA GLY A 84 3.50 -0.93 2.47
C GLY A 84 4.92 -0.35 2.39
N GLY A 85 5.83 -0.87 3.22
CA GLY A 85 7.19 -0.35 3.38
C GLY A 85 7.33 0.79 4.39
N SER A 86 6.24 1.31 4.94
CA SER A 86 6.29 2.37 5.95
C SER A 86 6.97 1.94 7.24
N VAL A 87 7.61 2.89 7.93
CA VAL A 87 8.16 2.70 9.28
C VAL A 87 7.09 2.88 10.36
N ALA A 88 7.36 2.39 11.58
CA ALA A 88 6.49 2.55 12.74
C ALA A 88 6.46 4.01 13.23
N THR A 89 5.36 4.37 13.89
CA THR A 89 5.31 5.53 14.79
C THR A 89 6.00 5.21 16.12
N PRO A 90 6.29 6.20 16.98
CA PRO A 90 6.55 5.95 18.39
C PRO A 90 5.43 5.08 19.00
N SER A 91 5.74 4.30 20.05
CA SER A 91 4.81 3.35 20.67
C SER A 91 3.51 4.00 21.18
N VAL A 92 3.60 5.24 21.65
CA VAL A 92 2.46 6.06 22.09
C VAL A 92 1.67 6.70 20.94
N GLY A 93 2.15 6.54 19.70
CA GLY A 93 1.63 7.21 18.51
C GLY A 93 2.38 8.50 18.18
N LEU A 94 2.07 9.05 17.00
CA LEU A 94 2.59 10.31 16.51
C LEU A 94 1.44 11.34 16.48
N LYS A 95 1.60 12.45 17.22
CA LYS A 95 0.61 13.52 17.30
C LYS A 95 1.22 14.85 16.90
N ALA A 96 0.67 15.49 15.89
CA ALA A 96 1.11 16.82 15.44
C ALA A 96 -0.01 17.58 14.72
N ASN A 97 0.25 18.85 14.43
CA ASN A 97 -0.59 19.65 13.54
C ASN A 97 -0.53 19.07 12.14
N VAL A 98 -1.62 19.25 11.39
CA VAL A 98 -1.73 18.77 10.02
C VAL A 98 -1.62 19.94 9.03
N ILE A 99 -1.01 19.66 7.90
CA ILE A 99 -1.07 20.55 6.73
C ILE A 99 -1.56 19.72 5.54
N GLU A 100 -2.62 20.21 4.89
CA GLU A 100 -3.20 19.58 3.70
C GLU A 100 -2.50 20.09 2.45
N VAL A 101 -2.21 19.18 1.52
CA VAL A 101 -1.65 19.46 0.18
C VAL A 101 -2.31 18.55 -0.87
N PHE A 102 -2.41 19.05 -2.10
CA PHE A 102 -3.01 18.34 -3.23
C PHE A 102 -1.97 17.79 -4.21
N GLY A 103 -0.76 17.56 -3.77
CA GLY A 103 0.30 16.92 -4.54
C GLY A 103 1.70 17.37 -4.13
N LEU A 104 2.70 16.87 -4.86
CA LEU A 104 4.12 17.13 -4.57
C LEU A 104 4.52 18.58 -4.91
N GLU A 105 3.92 19.15 -5.94
CA GLU A 105 4.18 20.54 -6.34
C GLU A 105 3.76 21.55 -5.26
N GLU A 106 2.58 21.33 -4.65
CA GLU A 106 2.12 22.20 -3.56
C GLU A 106 2.96 21.99 -2.30
N LEU A 107 3.38 20.77 -2.00
CA LEU A 107 4.32 20.48 -0.91
C LEU A 107 5.62 21.28 -1.10
N GLU A 108 6.18 21.27 -2.30
CA GLU A 108 7.40 22.01 -2.65
C GLU A 108 7.21 23.52 -2.50
N ALA A 109 6.09 24.04 -3.00
CA ALA A 109 5.76 25.48 -2.91
C ALA A 109 5.63 25.98 -1.46
N LEU A 110 5.11 25.14 -0.54
CA LEU A 110 5.01 25.46 0.88
C LEU A 110 6.38 25.45 1.58
N GLY A 111 7.28 24.60 1.15
CA GLY A 111 8.64 24.52 1.65
C GLY A 111 8.75 24.17 3.14
N LYS A 112 9.98 24.19 3.64
CA LYS A 112 10.30 23.80 5.02
C LYS A 112 9.59 24.65 6.07
N GLU A 113 9.47 25.95 5.83
CA GLU A 113 8.87 26.89 6.80
C GLU A 113 7.45 26.48 7.22
N LYS A 114 6.65 25.97 6.30
CA LYS A 114 5.26 25.55 6.56
C LYS A 114 5.12 24.09 6.96
N ILE A 115 6.08 23.23 6.61
CA ILE A 115 5.99 21.78 6.74
C ILE A 115 6.67 21.24 8.00
N ASP A 116 7.73 21.88 8.47
CA ASP A 116 8.58 21.37 9.56
C ASP A 116 7.76 21.01 10.81
N GLY A 117 8.00 19.81 11.35
CA GLY A 117 7.33 19.30 12.55
C GLY A 117 5.85 18.92 12.38
N LYS A 118 5.30 18.95 11.17
CA LYS A 118 3.89 18.64 10.92
C LYS A 118 3.68 17.26 10.30
N ILE A 119 2.43 16.80 10.33
CA ILE A 119 1.94 15.70 9.53
C ILE A 119 1.42 16.28 8.21
N VAL A 120 1.95 15.81 7.08
CA VAL A 120 1.47 16.21 5.75
C VAL A 120 0.30 15.31 5.35
N PHE A 121 -0.82 15.91 5.02
CA PHE A 121 -1.99 15.23 4.48
C PHE A 121 -2.11 15.45 2.98
N PHE A 122 -1.74 14.43 2.19
CA PHE A 122 -1.93 14.42 0.75
C PHE A 122 -3.37 14.07 0.42
N ASN A 123 -4.13 15.02 -0.13
CA ASN A 123 -5.58 14.87 -0.34
C ASN A 123 -6.03 14.97 -1.80
N ARG A 124 -5.13 14.86 -2.79
CA ARG A 124 -5.52 14.83 -4.21
C ARG A 124 -6.34 13.55 -4.50
N PRO A 125 -7.61 13.66 -4.89
CA PRO A 125 -8.43 12.51 -5.25
C PRO A 125 -8.03 11.95 -6.63
N MET A 126 -8.44 10.73 -6.92
CA MET A 126 -8.48 10.23 -8.29
C MET A 126 -9.47 11.06 -9.12
N ASP A 127 -9.11 11.38 -10.36
CA ASP A 127 -9.97 12.17 -11.26
C ASP A 127 -11.06 11.26 -11.87
N PRO A 128 -12.36 11.51 -11.60
CA PRO A 128 -13.46 10.70 -12.12
C PRO A 128 -13.72 10.90 -13.61
N LYS A 129 -13.07 11.86 -14.28
CA LYS A 129 -13.25 12.12 -15.71
C LYS A 129 -12.64 11.03 -16.60
N TYR A 130 -11.68 10.28 -16.09
CA TYR A 130 -11.06 9.22 -16.86
C TYR A 130 -11.94 7.97 -16.90
N ILE A 131 -12.27 7.50 -18.11
CA ILE A 131 -12.96 6.22 -18.33
C ILE A 131 -12.09 5.05 -17.84
N SER A 132 -10.79 5.10 -18.12
CA SER A 132 -9.82 4.14 -17.60
C SER A 132 -9.50 4.45 -16.14
N THR A 133 -9.93 3.58 -15.23
CA THR A 133 -9.60 3.67 -13.80
C THR A 133 -8.09 3.66 -13.57
N PHE A 134 -7.32 2.94 -14.39
CA PHE A 134 -5.87 2.88 -14.28
C PHE A 134 -5.22 4.24 -14.60
N THR A 135 -5.72 4.95 -15.60
CA THR A 135 -5.26 6.31 -15.90
C THR A 135 -5.57 7.26 -14.75
N SER A 136 -6.79 7.22 -14.22
CA SER A 136 -7.19 8.02 -13.06
C SER A 136 -6.30 7.72 -11.83
N TYR A 137 -6.01 6.46 -11.56
CA TYR A 137 -5.10 6.03 -10.50
C TYR A 137 -3.68 6.59 -10.72
N GLY A 138 -3.17 6.55 -11.95
CA GLY A 138 -1.86 7.10 -12.33
C GLY A 138 -1.70 8.58 -11.99
N THR A 139 -2.78 9.37 -12.07
CA THR A 139 -2.74 10.81 -11.73
C THR A 139 -2.65 11.11 -10.23
N ALA A 140 -2.81 10.12 -9.36
CA ALA A 140 -2.83 10.30 -7.91
C ALA A 140 -1.76 9.46 -7.16
N VAL A 141 -1.12 8.51 -7.84
CA VAL A 141 -0.26 7.51 -7.17
C VAL A 141 1.06 8.07 -6.65
N ASP A 142 1.59 9.13 -7.23
CA ASP A 142 2.83 9.78 -6.84
C ASP A 142 2.81 10.24 -5.37
N GLN A 143 1.70 10.86 -4.91
CA GLN A 143 1.56 11.30 -3.52
C GLN A 143 1.61 10.13 -2.51
N ARG A 144 1.17 8.92 -2.90
CA ARG A 144 1.32 7.72 -2.07
C ARG A 144 2.74 7.16 -2.16
N ALA A 145 3.23 6.99 -3.38
CA ALA A 145 4.50 6.33 -3.62
C ALA A 145 5.69 7.15 -3.10
N LEU A 146 5.66 8.46 -3.26
CA LEU A 146 6.77 9.37 -2.99
C LEU A 146 6.50 10.35 -1.84
N GLY A 147 5.25 10.52 -1.41
CA GLY A 147 4.87 11.55 -0.45
C GLY A 147 5.67 11.56 0.84
N ALA A 148 5.96 10.38 1.42
CA ALA A 148 6.77 10.30 2.64
C ALA A 148 8.24 10.66 2.40
N LEU A 149 8.81 10.27 1.26
CA LEU A 149 10.16 10.64 0.86
C LEU A 149 10.26 12.16 0.68
N GLU A 150 9.37 12.74 -0.11
CA GLU A 150 9.39 14.15 -0.43
C GLU A 150 9.09 15.04 0.80
N ALA A 151 8.05 14.70 1.58
CA ALA A 151 7.70 15.46 2.79
C ALA A 151 8.83 15.44 3.84
N SER A 152 9.60 14.35 3.94
CA SER A 152 10.74 14.25 4.86
C SER A 152 11.84 15.29 4.57
N LYS A 153 12.01 15.70 3.31
CA LYS A 153 13.00 16.71 2.91
C LYS A 153 12.70 18.08 3.52
N TYR A 154 11.43 18.35 3.80
CA TYR A 154 10.95 19.61 4.38
C TYR A 154 10.70 19.51 5.90
N GLY A 155 11.14 18.40 6.55
CA GLY A 155 11.02 18.25 7.99
C GLY A 155 9.66 17.77 8.48
N ALA A 156 8.81 17.24 7.60
CA ALA A 156 7.59 16.55 8.04
C ALA A 156 7.94 15.36 8.94
N ILE A 157 7.08 15.06 9.91
CA ILE A 157 7.29 13.97 10.86
C ILE A 157 6.36 12.76 10.63
N GLY A 158 5.39 12.89 9.73
CA GLY A 158 4.49 11.84 9.30
C GLY A 158 3.69 12.23 8.08
N VAL A 159 3.10 11.25 7.41
CA VAL A 159 2.30 11.45 6.20
C VAL A 159 1.01 10.66 6.29
N ILE A 160 -0.08 11.31 5.91
CA ILE A 160 -1.40 10.68 5.69
C ILE A 160 -1.78 10.92 4.23
N VAL A 161 -2.20 9.86 3.53
CA VAL A 161 -2.57 9.92 2.12
C VAL A 161 -4.02 9.51 1.93
N ARG A 162 -4.79 10.33 1.23
CA ARG A 162 -6.15 9.96 0.80
C ARG A 162 -6.13 8.64 0.06
N SER A 163 -7.02 7.72 0.41
CA SER A 163 -7.21 6.47 -0.32
C SER A 163 -7.52 6.71 -1.79
N MET A 164 -6.77 6.03 -2.66
CA MET A 164 -6.89 6.16 -4.12
C MET A 164 -7.98 5.24 -4.65
N THR A 165 -9.21 5.72 -4.56
CA THR A 165 -10.41 5.08 -5.07
C THR A 165 -11.47 6.15 -5.38
N LEU A 166 -12.34 5.89 -6.35
CA LEU A 166 -13.50 6.73 -6.63
C LEU A 166 -14.68 6.46 -5.67
N ARG A 167 -14.60 5.39 -4.87
CA ARG A 167 -15.63 5.09 -3.86
C ARG A 167 -15.48 6.02 -2.67
N VAL A 168 -16.61 6.42 -2.10
CA VAL A 168 -16.67 7.18 -0.85
C VAL A 168 -17.12 6.24 0.26
N ASP A 169 -16.15 5.64 0.93
CA ASP A 169 -16.38 4.68 2.01
C ASP A 169 -15.36 4.85 3.14
N ASP A 170 -15.47 4.00 4.17
CA ASP A 170 -14.62 4.06 5.35
C ASP A 170 -13.53 2.96 5.38
N TYR A 171 -13.24 2.38 4.22
CA TYR A 171 -12.21 1.37 4.05
C TYR A 171 -10.95 1.99 3.43
N PRO A 172 -9.82 2.10 4.17
CA PRO A 172 -8.59 2.63 3.61
C PRO A 172 -8.06 1.74 2.48
N HIS A 173 -7.74 2.36 1.34
CA HIS A 173 -7.07 1.70 0.23
C HIS A 173 -5.57 1.97 0.35
N THR A 174 -4.80 0.94 0.64
CA THR A 174 -3.35 1.01 0.81
C THR A 174 -2.59 0.55 -0.44
N GLY A 175 -1.28 0.69 -0.40
CA GLY A 175 -0.32 0.20 -1.40
C GLY A 175 1.10 0.52 -0.92
N GLY A 176 2.11 0.20 -1.75
CA GLY A 176 3.51 0.44 -1.41
C GLY A 176 3.92 1.92 -1.52
N LEU A 177 4.91 2.29 -0.74
CA LEU A 177 5.68 3.53 -0.88
C LEU A 177 7.16 3.21 -1.08
N THR A 178 7.95 4.20 -1.48
CA THR A 178 9.41 4.11 -1.49
C THR A 178 10.02 5.26 -0.69
N TYR A 179 11.09 4.95 0.01
CA TYR A 179 11.97 5.96 0.63
C TYR A 179 13.23 6.21 -0.20
N GLY A 180 13.35 5.58 -1.40
CA GLY A 180 14.59 5.63 -2.17
C GLY A 180 15.80 5.28 -1.31
N ASN A 181 16.84 6.10 -1.38
CA ASN A 181 18.08 5.93 -0.59
C ASN A 181 18.03 6.62 0.78
N LEU A 182 16.85 7.04 1.28
CA LEU A 182 16.73 7.72 2.56
C LEU A 182 17.12 6.79 3.71
N PRO A 183 18.08 7.19 4.57
CA PRO A 183 18.49 6.40 5.72
C PRO A 183 17.31 6.12 6.66
N LEU A 184 17.30 4.97 7.33
CA LEU A 184 16.21 4.56 8.22
C LEU A 184 15.88 5.63 9.28
N SER A 185 16.90 6.31 9.81
CA SER A 185 16.74 7.36 10.83
C SER A 185 16.02 8.62 10.34
N LYS A 186 15.90 8.79 9.01
CA LYS A 186 15.18 9.93 8.39
C LYS A 186 13.83 9.55 7.79
N ARG A 187 13.48 8.27 7.80
CA ARG A 187 12.18 7.79 7.30
C ARG A 187 11.08 8.16 8.26
N ILE A 188 9.98 8.66 7.74
CA ILE A 188 8.81 9.08 8.51
C ILE A 188 7.63 8.12 8.27
N PRO A 189 6.78 7.85 9.28
CA PRO A 189 5.64 6.96 9.13
C PRO A 189 4.61 7.53 8.17
N ALA A 190 3.99 6.64 7.37
CA ALA A 190 2.98 7.00 6.38
C ALA A 190 1.82 5.99 6.36
N ALA A 191 0.60 6.50 6.30
CA ALA A 191 -0.63 5.70 6.24
C ALA A 191 -1.63 6.26 5.23
N ALA A 192 -2.43 5.37 4.65
CA ALA A 192 -3.62 5.75 3.89
C ALA A 192 -4.79 5.99 4.86
N ILE A 193 -5.56 7.05 4.63
CA ILE A 193 -6.82 7.33 5.33
C ILE A 193 -7.99 7.00 4.40
N SER A 194 -9.11 6.50 4.93
CA SER A 194 -10.34 6.27 4.17
C SER A 194 -10.82 7.55 3.46
N THR A 195 -11.57 7.41 2.37
CA THR A 195 -12.10 8.58 1.65
C THR A 195 -13.07 9.41 2.49
N LYS A 196 -13.90 8.76 3.33
CA LYS A 196 -14.73 9.47 4.32
C LYS A 196 -13.90 10.17 5.38
N GLY A 197 -12.86 9.51 5.90
CA GLY A 197 -11.93 10.10 6.86
C GLY A 197 -11.18 11.30 6.26
N ALA A 198 -10.74 11.19 5.00
CA ALA A 198 -10.06 12.27 4.27
C ALA A 198 -10.98 13.48 4.08
N ASN A 199 -12.24 13.27 3.65
CA ASN A 199 -13.21 14.36 3.53
C ASN A 199 -13.43 15.05 4.89
N LYS A 200 -13.65 14.26 5.95
CA LYS A 200 -13.82 14.80 7.31
C LYS A 200 -12.62 15.60 7.77
N LEU A 201 -11.40 15.10 7.55
CA LEU A 201 -10.17 15.81 7.92
C LEU A 201 -10.04 17.14 7.17
N SER A 202 -10.26 17.13 5.86
CA SER A 202 -10.24 18.33 5.01
C SER A 202 -11.26 19.37 5.45
N ASP A 203 -12.51 18.95 5.69
CA ASP A 203 -13.57 19.87 6.13
C ASP A 203 -13.28 20.49 7.52
N LEU A 204 -12.73 19.71 8.43
CA LEU A 204 -12.33 20.20 9.75
C LEU A 204 -11.13 21.15 9.66
N LEU A 205 -10.16 20.92 8.76
CA LEU A 205 -9.03 21.83 8.55
C LEU A 205 -9.46 23.22 8.06
N LYS A 206 -10.52 23.32 7.24
CA LYS A 206 -11.10 24.61 6.81
C LYS A 206 -11.63 25.45 7.97
N ILE A 207 -12.15 24.78 9.01
CA ILE A 207 -12.75 25.45 10.20
C ILE A 207 -11.71 25.64 11.30
N LYS A 208 -10.82 24.66 11.48
CA LYS A 208 -9.80 24.57 12.54
C LYS A 208 -8.42 24.28 11.92
N PRO A 209 -7.72 25.29 11.36
CA PRO A 209 -6.45 25.08 10.66
C PRO A 209 -5.32 24.50 11.53
N ASN A 210 -5.44 24.61 12.85
CA ASN A 210 -4.43 24.15 13.81
C ASN A 210 -4.82 22.83 14.53
N LEU A 211 -5.79 22.05 13.98
CA LEU A 211 -6.15 20.77 14.55
C LEU A 211 -4.94 19.82 14.57
N LYS A 212 -5.00 18.83 15.44
CA LYS A 212 -3.97 17.78 15.55
C LYS A 212 -4.50 16.45 15.03
N PHE A 213 -3.61 15.70 14.44
CA PHE A 213 -3.85 14.31 14.06
C PHE A 213 -2.94 13.42 14.89
N LEU A 214 -3.52 12.40 15.50
CA LEU A 214 -2.79 11.32 16.16
C LEU A 214 -2.96 10.05 15.35
N PHE A 215 -1.87 9.36 15.06
CA PHE A 215 -1.95 8.00 14.53
C PHE A 215 -0.87 7.09 15.11
N ARG A 216 -1.16 5.80 15.14
CA ARG A 216 -0.27 4.76 15.61
C ARG A 216 -0.27 3.59 14.64
N GLN A 217 0.91 3.22 14.19
CA GLN A 217 1.20 2.02 13.41
C GLN A 217 2.49 1.39 13.91
N GLN A 218 2.62 0.07 13.79
CA GLN A 218 3.76 -0.68 14.30
C GLN A 218 4.37 -1.60 13.25
N SER A 219 4.42 -1.13 12.03
CA SER A 219 5.04 -1.83 10.90
C SER A 219 6.55 -1.98 11.06
N LYS A 220 7.09 -3.06 10.50
CA LYS A 220 8.52 -3.37 10.59
C LYS A 220 9.03 -3.90 9.26
N THR A 221 10.19 -3.42 8.82
CA THR A 221 10.98 -4.05 7.77
C THR A 221 11.91 -5.08 8.43
N LEU A 222 11.84 -6.30 7.97
CA LEU A 222 12.70 -7.41 8.39
C LEU A 222 13.82 -7.61 7.37
N ARG A 223 14.67 -8.61 7.59
CA ARG A 223 15.65 -9.05 6.57
C ARG A 223 14.91 -9.64 5.39
N ASP A 224 15.46 -9.46 4.20
CA ASP A 224 14.95 -10.13 3.01
C ASP A 224 14.89 -11.64 3.24
N SER A 225 13.83 -12.26 2.75
CA SER A 225 13.62 -13.71 2.85
C SER A 225 13.58 -14.34 1.46
N GLN A 226 13.92 -15.63 1.42
CA GLN A 226 13.80 -16.40 0.19
C GLN A 226 12.32 -16.69 -0.08
N SER A 227 11.91 -16.43 -1.31
CA SER A 227 10.61 -16.81 -1.87
C SER A 227 10.82 -17.42 -3.25
N TYR A 228 9.76 -17.65 -4.01
CA TYR A 228 9.84 -18.32 -5.30
C TYR A 228 8.84 -17.79 -6.29
N ASN A 229 9.24 -17.68 -7.56
CA ASN A 229 8.31 -17.69 -8.68
C ASN A 229 7.92 -19.15 -8.96
N VAL A 230 6.63 -19.40 -9.10
CA VAL A 230 6.12 -20.72 -9.50
C VAL A 230 6.02 -20.72 -11.03
N ILE A 231 6.80 -21.56 -11.68
CA ILE A 231 6.91 -21.60 -13.14
C ILE A 231 6.39 -22.94 -13.64
N ALA A 232 5.54 -22.89 -14.67
CA ALA A 232 5.07 -24.05 -15.41
C ALA A 232 5.33 -23.83 -16.89
N GLU A 233 5.83 -24.84 -17.57
CA GLU A 233 6.24 -24.80 -18.97
C GLU A 233 5.53 -25.88 -19.80
N ILE A 234 5.09 -25.53 -21.00
CA ILE A 234 4.68 -26.46 -22.07
C ILE A 234 5.56 -26.17 -23.28
N ARG A 235 6.24 -27.18 -23.77
CA ARG A 235 7.11 -27.03 -24.93
C ARG A 235 6.32 -27.13 -26.23
N GLY A 236 6.44 -26.12 -27.09
CA GLY A 236 5.87 -26.15 -28.44
C GLY A 236 6.52 -27.21 -29.32
N SER A 237 5.75 -27.77 -30.28
CA SER A 237 6.22 -28.78 -31.19
C SER A 237 6.79 -28.20 -32.49
N GLU A 238 6.29 -27.04 -32.96
CA GLU A 238 6.68 -26.44 -34.23
C GLU A 238 7.82 -25.42 -34.06
N PHE A 239 7.71 -24.54 -33.07
CA PHE A 239 8.68 -23.47 -32.78
C PHE A 239 9.13 -23.52 -31.33
N PRO A 240 9.87 -24.57 -30.91
CA PRO A 240 10.18 -24.78 -29.47
C PRO A 240 11.11 -23.72 -28.87
N GLU A 241 11.76 -22.90 -29.68
CA GLU A 241 12.63 -21.80 -29.25
C GLU A 241 11.87 -20.47 -29.09
N GLU A 242 10.62 -20.38 -29.56
CA GLU A 242 9.77 -19.20 -29.33
C GLU A 242 9.04 -19.33 -28.01
N VAL A 243 9.18 -18.30 -27.13
CA VAL A 243 8.61 -18.31 -25.81
C VAL A 243 7.46 -17.32 -25.70
N LEU A 244 6.28 -17.82 -25.35
CA LEU A 244 5.15 -17.00 -24.90
C LEU A 244 5.10 -17.02 -23.39
N LEU A 245 5.29 -15.85 -22.76
CA LEU A 245 5.27 -15.71 -21.31
C LEU A 245 3.97 -15.08 -20.85
N GLY A 246 3.24 -15.77 -19.95
CA GLY A 246 2.13 -15.23 -19.20
C GLY A 246 2.46 -15.22 -17.71
N GLY A 247 2.00 -14.20 -16.98
CA GLY A 247 2.29 -14.13 -15.56
C GLY A 247 1.24 -13.35 -14.78
N GLY A 248 1.25 -13.53 -13.49
CA GLY A 248 0.39 -12.82 -12.54
C GLY A 248 1.01 -12.79 -11.15
N HIS A 249 0.59 -11.81 -10.34
CA HIS A 249 0.99 -11.74 -8.94
C HIS A 249 0.40 -12.91 -8.13
N LEU A 250 1.21 -13.47 -7.26
CA LEU A 250 0.81 -14.45 -6.27
C LEU A 250 0.74 -13.84 -4.86
N ASP A 251 1.50 -12.78 -4.61
CA ASP A 251 1.59 -11.97 -3.39
C ASP A 251 0.64 -10.76 -3.37
#